data_f820f36e3f11977e66d5faaa5bafc9cf
#
_entry.id   f820f36e3f11977e66d5faaa5bafc9cf
#
_cell.length_a   1.000
_cell.length_b   1.000
_cell.length_c   1.000
_cell.angle_alpha   90.00
_cell.angle_beta   90.00
_cell.angle_gamma   90.00
#
_symmetry.space_group_name_H-M   'P 1'
#
loop_
_entity.id
_entity.type
_entity.pdbx_description
1 polymer ?
#
loop_
_entity_poly.entity_id
_entity_poly.type
_entity_poly.pdbx_seq_one_letter_code
_entity_poly.pdbx_strand_id
1 'polypeptide(L)'
;MAELRTIIAIDQGTTSSRAILFDETGIILAQQSAEFPQIFPNDGWVEHDPEAIWQTTIDVTRAMVEEARSRGSLPIAIGITNQRETAVIWDRATGKAIHNAIVWQDRRTADICAVMKNAGHEEMVTAKTGLLLDPYFTSTKLAWILDRVDGARDRAAAGELCFGTVDSFLIWRLTGGRMHVTDATNASRTNLYNIHENDWDDDLLDLFGVPRHGLPTVMDCAAEFGICDETLFDAALPIRGVAGDQQAAAIGQGCFTPGALKSTYGTGCFVIINTGEEAVASKNRLLTTIGYRLNGKTTYALEGSIFVSGAIVQWLRDGMKLIGSAAETEGIASTMDGKNGVYMVPALTGLGAPHWAPHARGAVYGITRDTGPADFVRAALESVAYQTNDLFTAIAGDGIPVSVVRVDGGMTENDWLMQFLADIINLPVDRPVVRETTALGAAMLALMQSDPSITLEELAARWQRDAAFHPKMDAELRDGLVGGWNLAMKRTLIEG
;
A
#
# COMPACT_ATOMS: atom_id res chain seq x y z
N MET A 1 0.55 0.70 40.33
CA MET A 1 1.04 1.04 38.98
C MET A 1 -0.16 0.84 38.06
N ALA A 2 -0.42 1.73 37.12
CA ALA A 2 -1.45 1.49 36.11
C ALA A 2 -1.10 0.20 35.35
N GLU A 3 -2.09 -0.62 35.03
CA GLU A 3 -1.89 -1.83 34.24
C GLU A 3 -1.39 -1.43 32.83
N LEU A 4 -0.34 -2.08 32.35
CA LEU A 4 0.21 -1.80 31.03
C LEU A 4 -0.78 -2.27 29.97
N ARG A 5 -1.40 -1.34 29.24
CA ARG A 5 -2.29 -1.64 28.11
C ARG A 5 -1.46 -1.78 26.85
N THR A 6 -1.54 -2.93 26.20
CA THR A 6 -0.79 -3.20 24.97
C THR A 6 -1.70 -3.59 23.81
N ILE A 7 -1.26 -3.34 22.59
CA ILE A 7 -1.96 -3.65 21.33
C ILE A 7 -0.96 -4.34 20.41
N ILE A 8 -1.41 -5.41 19.74
CA ILE A 8 -0.63 -6.03 18.66
C ILE A 8 -1.14 -5.49 17.33
N ALA A 9 -0.23 -5.02 16.50
CA ALA A 9 -0.51 -4.78 15.08
C ALA A 9 0.12 -5.88 14.24
N ILE A 10 -0.69 -6.54 13.41
CA ILE A 10 -0.26 -7.48 12.38
C ILE A 10 -0.13 -6.68 11.09
N ASP A 11 1.06 -6.67 10.51
CA ASP A 11 1.37 -6.05 9.21
C ASP A 11 1.76 -7.16 8.22
N GLN A 12 0.80 -7.56 7.38
CA GLN A 12 1.02 -8.59 6.37
C GLN A 12 1.42 -7.95 5.04
N GLY A 13 2.72 -7.81 4.83
CA GLY A 13 3.30 -7.20 3.63
C GLY A 13 3.45 -8.17 2.44
N THR A 14 3.99 -7.68 1.34
CA THR A 14 4.18 -8.49 0.11
C THR A 14 5.23 -9.58 0.28
N THR A 15 6.28 -9.36 1.07
CA THR A 15 7.41 -10.31 1.19
C THR A 15 7.54 -10.92 2.58
N SER A 16 6.84 -10.39 3.57
CA SER A 16 6.95 -10.82 4.97
C SER A 16 5.67 -10.51 5.73
N SER A 17 5.42 -11.29 6.79
CA SER A 17 4.47 -10.96 7.85
C SER A 17 5.22 -10.39 9.03
N ARG A 18 4.68 -9.35 9.67
CA ARG A 18 5.26 -8.71 10.84
C ARG A 18 4.20 -8.55 11.92
N ALA A 19 4.58 -8.69 13.17
CA ALA A 19 3.76 -8.27 14.31
C ALA A 19 4.56 -7.31 15.18
N ILE A 20 3.91 -6.24 15.63
CA ILE A 20 4.50 -5.22 16.47
C ILE A 20 3.62 -5.04 17.71
N LEU A 21 4.26 -5.07 18.87
CA LEU A 21 3.62 -4.81 20.15
C LEU A 21 3.81 -3.32 20.48
N PHE A 22 2.71 -2.61 20.58
CA PHE A 22 2.66 -1.19 20.99
C PHE A 22 2.10 -1.07 22.40
N ASP A 23 2.51 -0.03 23.12
CA ASP A 23 1.72 0.49 24.25
C ASP A 23 0.57 1.38 23.73
N GLU A 24 -0.33 1.78 24.62
CA GLU A 24 -1.47 2.64 24.27
C GLU A 24 -1.09 4.03 23.77
N THR A 25 0.17 4.45 23.92
CA THR A 25 0.66 5.75 23.42
C THR A 25 1.25 5.64 22.02
N GLY A 26 1.43 4.42 21.49
CA GLY A 26 2.03 4.14 20.18
C GLY A 26 3.53 3.89 20.21
N ILE A 27 4.13 3.72 21.39
CA ILE A 27 5.53 3.34 21.53
C ILE A 27 5.70 1.85 21.23
N ILE A 28 6.68 1.52 20.37
CA ILE A 28 7.03 0.15 20.05
C ILE A 28 7.72 -0.51 21.25
N LEU A 29 7.14 -1.57 21.77
CA LEU A 29 7.69 -2.37 22.87
C LEU A 29 8.50 -3.55 22.35
N ALA A 30 8.07 -4.18 21.26
CA ALA A 30 8.73 -5.29 20.60
C ALA A 30 8.21 -5.45 19.16
N GLN A 31 8.97 -6.17 18.33
CA GLN A 31 8.56 -6.54 16.98
C GLN A 31 9.20 -7.85 16.54
N GLN A 32 8.49 -8.57 15.69
CA GLN A 32 8.96 -9.80 15.04
C GLN A 32 8.52 -9.80 13.59
N SER A 33 9.38 -10.28 12.69
CA SER A 33 9.11 -10.40 11.25
C SER A 33 9.52 -11.79 10.76
N ALA A 34 8.79 -12.32 9.80
CA ALA A 34 9.09 -13.57 9.12
C ALA A 34 8.82 -13.42 7.63
N GLU A 35 9.81 -13.74 6.80
CA GLU A 35 9.66 -13.77 5.35
C GLU A 35 8.97 -15.06 4.90
N PHE A 36 8.32 -15.02 3.73
CA PHE A 36 7.73 -16.18 3.07
C PHE A 36 8.09 -16.22 1.58
N PRO A 37 8.10 -17.44 0.97
CA PRO A 37 8.50 -17.59 -0.43
C PRO A 37 7.59 -16.82 -1.40
N GLN A 38 8.21 -16.18 -2.38
CA GLN A 38 7.53 -15.60 -3.53
C GLN A 38 7.51 -16.62 -4.67
N ILE A 39 6.38 -16.78 -5.35
CA ILE A 39 6.17 -17.77 -6.41
C ILE A 39 5.97 -17.05 -7.73
N PHE A 40 6.77 -17.39 -8.76
CA PHE A 40 6.73 -16.80 -10.09
C PHE A 40 6.49 -17.89 -11.14
N PRO A 41 5.23 -18.34 -11.35
CA PRO A 41 4.94 -19.48 -12.23
C PRO A 41 5.24 -19.22 -13.72
N ASN A 42 5.04 -17.98 -14.17
CA ASN A 42 5.29 -17.51 -15.53
C ASN A 42 5.78 -16.05 -15.51
N ASP A 43 6.19 -15.54 -16.66
CA ASP A 43 6.56 -14.12 -16.80
C ASP A 43 5.37 -13.21 -16.44
N GLY A 44 5.63 -12.26 -15.57
CA GLY A 44 4.62 -11.33 -15.04
C GLY A 44 3.59 -11.93 -14.07
N TRP A 45 3.70 -13.23 -13.71
CA TRP A 45 2.85 -13.87 -12.72
C TRP A 45 3.50 -13.83 -11.34
N VAL A 46 2.73 -13.46 -10.32
CA VAL A 46 3.20 -13.40 -8.94
C VAL A 46 2.14 -14.03 -8.02
N GLU A 47 2.55 -15.03 -7.27
CA GLU A 47 1.67 -15.77 -6.36
C GLU A 47 2.30 -15.90 -4.98
N HIS A 48 1.44 -16.02 -3.97
CA HIS A 48 1.82 -16.42 -2.62
C HIS A 48 1.04 -17.68 -2.22
N ASP A 49 1.71 -18.54 -1.45
CA ASP A 49 1.02 -19.63 -0.75
C ASP A 49 0.23 -19.06 0.45
N PRO A 50 -1.11 -19.15 0.48
CA PRO A 50 -1.90 -18.65 1.59
C PRO A 50 -1.57 -19.32 2.94
N GLU A 51 -1.10 -20.58 2.92
CA GLU A 51 -0.68 -21.24 4.15
C GLU A 51 0.65 -20.68 4.66
N ALA A 52 1.57 -20.28 3.79
CA ALA A 52 2.80 -19.60 4.20
C ALA A 52 2.51 -18.21 4.81
N ILE A 53 1.57 -17.45 4.23
CA ILE A 53 1.08 -16.18 4.80
C ILE A 53 0.48 -16.46 6.21
N TRP A 54 -0.40 -17.45 6.31
CA TRP A 54 -1.03 -17.82 7.58
C TRP A 54 0.00 -18.21 8.63
N GLN A 55 0.92 -19.12 8.30
CA GLN A 55 1.88 -19.64 9.26
C GLN A 55 2.82 -18.54 9.78
N THR A 56 3.37 -17.72 8.87
CA THR A 56 4.23 -16.60 9.27
C THR A 56 3.47 -15.58 10.13
N THR A 57 2.21 -15.29 9.81
CA THR A 57 1.36 -14.38 10.60
C THR A 57 1.13 -14.90 12.01
N ILE A 58 0.80 -16.20 12.16
CA ILE A 58 0.58 -16.81 13.50
C ILE A 58 1.87 -16.80 14.31
N ASP A 59 2.99 -17.17 13.71
CA ASP A 59 4.26 -17.28 14.43
C ASP A 59 4.72 -15.92 14.98
N VAL A 60 4.67 -14.86 14.16
CA VAL A 60 5.05 -13.52 14.63
C VAL A 60 4.05 -12.95 15.64
N THR A 61 2.75 -13.24 15.49
CA THR A 61 1.73 -12.79 16.44
C THR A 61 1.88 -13.49 17.79
N ARG A 62 2.14 -14.81 17.80
CA ARG A 62 2.39 -15.57 19.02
C ARG A 62 3.59 -15.04 19.78
N ALA A 63 4.69 -14.72 19.10
CA ALA A 63 5.86 -14.11 19.71
C ALA A 63 5.52 -12.79 20.42
N MET A 64 4.65 -11.96 19.84
CA MET A 64 4.23 -10.68 20.46
C MET A 64 3.28 -10.89 21.63
N VAL A 65 2.42 -11.93 21.62
CA VAL A 65 1.59 -12.30 22.78
C VAL A 65 2.45 -12.78 23.94
N GLU A 66 3.46 -13.60 23.67
CA GLU A 66 4.42 -14.06 24.69
C GLU A 66 5.22 -12.90 25.27
N GLU A 67 5.65 -11.97 24.43
CA GLU A 67 6.37 -10.77 24.87
C GLU A 67 5.49 -9.86 25.75
N ALA A 68 4.20 -9.67 25.40
CA ALA A 68 3.26 -8.93 26.23
C ALA A 68 3.09 -9.60 27.61
N ARG A 69 2.95 -10.93 27.64
CA ARG A 69 2.85 -11.70 28.90
C ARG A 69 4.11 -11.57 29.76
N SER A 70 5.30 -11.58 29.14
CA SER A 70 6.56 -11.42 29.88
C SER A 70 6.65 -10.07 30.58
N ARG A 71 5.92 -9.07 30.06
CA ARG A 71 5.80 -7.72 30.65
C ARG A 71 4.61 -7.58 31.62
N GLY A 72 3.91 -8.70 31.91
CA GLY A 72 2.76 -8.72 32.81
C GLY A 72 1.50 -8.09 32.20
N SER A 73 1.39 -8.04 30.85
CA SER A 73 0.24 -7.53 30.11
C SER A 73 -0.37 -8.61 29.24
N LEU A 74 -1.67 -8.46 28.92
CA LEU A 74 -2.31 -9.16 27.82
C LEU A 74 -2.76 -8.11 26.80
N PRO A 75 -2.53 -8.30 25.49
CA PRO A 75 -2.98 -7.32 24.50
C PRO A 75 -4.50 -7.11 24.56
N ILE A 76 -4.93 -5.86 24.61
CA ILE A 76 -6.36 -5.50 24.69
C ILE A 76 -7.08 -5.70 23.35
N ALA A 77 -6.33 -5.67 22.25
CA ALA A 77 -6.83 -5.89 20.89
C ALA A 77 -5.71 -6.22 19.92
N ILE A 78 -6.12 -6.75 18.76
CA ILE A 78 -5.31 -6.90 17.55
C ILE A 78 -5.81 -5.90 16.51
N GLY A 79 -4.88 -5.15 15.87
CA GLY A 79 -5.08 -4.44 14.62
C GLY A 79 -4.44 -5.20 13.46
N ILE A 80 -5.07 -5.21 12.27
CA ILE A 80 -4.56 -5.88 11.07
C ILE A 80 -4.41 -4.86 9.96
N THR A 81 -3.26 -4.87 9.33
CA THR A 81 -3.03 -4.20 8.06
C THR A 81 -2.38 -5.18 7.08
N ASN A 82 -2.62 -5.01 5.78
CA ASN A 82 -2.23 -6.01 4.80
C ASN A 82 -1.90 -5.38 3.45
N GLN A 83 -1.09 -6.09 2.66
CA GLN A 83 -0.98 -5.85 1.23
C GLN A 83 -2.39 -5.89 0.61
N ARG A 84 -2.74 -4.83 -0.14
CA ARG A 84 -4.07 -4.70 -0.74
C ARG A 84 -4.18 -5.52 -2.03
N GLU A 85 -5.38 -5.66 -2.55
CA GLU A 85 -5.73 -6.21 -3.88
C GLU A 85 -5.33 -7.68 -4.12
N THR A 86 -4.51 -8.28 -3.29
CA THR A 86 -4.13 -9.70 -3.39
C THR A 86 -5.35 -10.57 -3.16
N ALA A 87 -5.71 -11.39 -4.16
CA ALA A 87 -6.93 -12.16 -4.19
C ALA A 87 -6.75 -13.56 -3.61
N VAL A 88 -7.61 -13.96 -2.68
CA VAL A 88 -7.65 -15.31 -2.10
C VAL A 88 -9.04 -15.90 -2.23
N ILE A 89 -9.14 -17.17 -2.62
CA ILE A 89 -10.39 -17.96 -2.60
C ILE A 89 -10.13 -19.22 -1.79
N TRP A 90 -11.01 -19.50 -0.82
CA TRP A 90 -10.88 -20.67 0.03
C TRP A 90 -12.21 -21.38 0.26
N ASP A 91 -12.12 -22.65 0.55
CA ASP A 91 -13.24 -23.50 0.92
C ASP A 91 -13.81 -23.10 2.27
N ARG A 92 -15.11 -22.81 2.33
CA ARG A 92 -15.80 -22.31 3.52
C ARG A 92 -15.81 -23.31 4.68
N ALA A 93 -15.79 -24.60 4.39
CA ALA A 93 -15.87 -25.64 5.42
C ALA A 93 -14.47 -25.94 6.04
N THR A 94 -13.42 -25.89 5.20
CA THR A 94 -12.08 -26.33 5.60
C THR A 94 -11.09 -25.21 5.80
N GLY A 95 -11.35 -24.02 5.24
CA GLY A 95 -10.43 -22.89 5.22
C GLY A 95 -9.24 -23.05 4.28
N LYS A 96 -9.19 -24.14 3.51
CA LYS A 96 -8.11 -24.35 2.54
C LYS A 96 -8.33 -23.48 1.30
N ALA A 97 -7.30 -22.74 0.90
CA ALA A 97 -7.31 -22.03 -0.36
C ALA A 97 -7.39 -23.03 -1.54
N ILE A 98 -8.19 -22.69 -2.56
CA ILE A 98 -8.34 -23.54 -3.75
C ILE A 98 -7.27 -23.27 -4.81
N HIS A 99 -6.53 -22.17 -4.66
CA HIS A 99 -5.43 -21.72 -5.51
C HIS A 99 -4.48 -20.85 -4.66
N ASN A 100 -3.24 -20.69 -5.09
CA ASN A 100 -2.36 -19.68 -4.52
C ASN A 100 -3.01 -18.29 -4.60
N ALA A 101 -2.70 -17.42 -3.64
CA ALA A 101 -3.13 -16.03 -3.70
C ALA A 101 -2.49 -15.33 -4.90
N ILE A 102 -3.28 -14.68 -5.75
CA ILE A 102 -2.77 -13.90 -6.88
C ILE A 102 -2.46 -12.49 -6.37
N VAL A 103 -1.18 -12.13 -6.41
CA VAL A 103 -0.65 -10.90 -5.80
C VAL A 103 -1.03 -9.66 -6.60
N TRP A 104 -1.09 -8.50 -5.95
CA TRP A 104 -1.36 -7.20 -6.57
C TRP A 104 -0.42 -6.84 -7.73
N GLN A 105 0.82 -7.35 -7.72
CA GLN A 105 1.82 -7.16 -8.78
C GLN A 105 1.58 -8.01 -10.02
N ASP A 106 0.72 -9.02 -9.93
CA ASP A 106 0.47 -10.00 -11.01
C ASP A 106 -0.18 -9.35 -12.22
N ARG A 107 0.29 -9.70 -13.41
CA ARG A 107 -0.17 -9.13 -14.68
C ARG A 107 -0.94 -10.12 -15.57
N ARG A 108 -1.25 -11.36 -15.09
CA ARG A 108 -1.89 -12.42 -15.88
C ARG A 108 -3.24 -12.05 -16.47
N THR A 109 -3.95 -11.11 -15.86
CA THR A 109 -5.27 -10.65 -16.32
C THR A 109 -5.21 -9.35 -17.15
N ALA A 110 -4.02 -8.93 -17.60
CA ALA A 110 -3.86 -7.70 -18.37
C ALA A 110 -4.66 -7.71 -19.67
N ASP A 111 -4.68 -8.85 -20.39
CA ASP A 111 -5.44 -9.02 -21.63
C ASP A 111 -6.95 -8.94 -21.38
N ILE A 112 -7.44 -9.50 -20.27
CA ILE A 112 -8.84 -9.40 -19.85
C ILE A 112 -9.21 -7.94 -19.64
N CYS A 113 -8.39 -7.19 -18.90
CA CYS A 113 -8.60 -5.76 -18.69
C CYS A 113 -8.61 -4.99 -20.02
N ALA A 114 -7.70 -5.30 -20.95
CA ALA A 114 -7.66 -4.66 -22.27
C ALA A 114 -8.94 -4.92 -23.10
N VAL A 115 -9.42 -6.15 -23.09
CA VAL A 115 -10.69 -6.50 -23.76
C VAL A 115 -11.87 -5.73 -23.16
N MET A 116 -11.95 -5.66 -21.82
CA MET A 116 -13.01 -4.92 -21.13
C MET A 116 -12.95 -3.41 -21.40
N LYS A 117 -11.75 -2.83 -21.45
CA LYS A 117 -11.55 -1.40 -21.83
C LYS A 117 -12.02 -1.14 -23.25
N ASN A 118 -11.65 -2.00 -24.19
CA ASN A 118 -12.05 -1.88 -25.60
C ASN A 118 -13.58 -2.04 -25.77
N ALA A 119 -14.24 -2.77 -24.87
CA ALA A 119 -15.69 -2.90 -24.82
C ALA A 119 -16.38 -1.69 -24.16
N GLY A 120 -15.63 -0.71 -23.63
CA GLY A 120 -16.17 0.52 -23.04
C GLY A 120 -16.55 0.43 -21.57
N HIS A 121 -16.13 -0.60 -20.84
CA HIS A 121 -16.55 -0.80 -19.44
C HIS A 121 -15.75 0.06 -18.44
N GLU A 122 -14.59 0.66 -18.82
CA GLU A 122 -13.75 1.39 -17.87
C GLU A 122 -14.48 2.59 -17.26
N GLU A 123 -15.29 3.32 -18.02
CA GLU A 123 -16.01 4.49 -17.52
C GLU A 123 -16.96 4.12 -16.36
N MET A 124 -17.74 3.05 -16.52
CA MET A 124 -18.67 2.56 -15.48
C MET A 124 -17.90 2.08 -14.24
N VAL A 125 -16.83 1.30 -14.43
CA VAL A 125 -16.00 0.82 -13.33
C VAL A 125 -15.39 1.99 -12.57
N THR A 126 -14.77 2.96 -13.27
CA THR A 126 -14.16 4.12 -12.64
C THR A 126 -15.18 5.00 -11.92
N ALA A 127 -16.37 5.20 -12.50
CA ALA A 127 -17.42 6.01 -11.89
C ALA A 127 -17.92 5.43 -10.56
N LYS A 128 -18.00 4.09 -10.44
CA LYS A 128 -18.50 3.40 -9.24
C LYS A 128 -17.42 3.15 -8.20
N THR A 129 -16.19 2.86 -8.63
CA THR A 129 -15.13 2.39 -7.76
C THR A 129 -14.02 3.40 -7.50
N GLY A 130 -13.89 4.44 -8.34
CA GLY A 130 -12.76 5.36 -8.37
C GLY A 130 -11.48 4.75 -8.95
N LEU A 131 -11.51 3.49 -9.39
CA LEU A 131 -10.36 2.74 -9.88
C LEU A 131 -10.40 2.61 -11.41
N LEU A 132 -9.26 2.21 -11.99
CA LEU A 132 -9.15 1.87 -13.40
C LEU A 132 -9.41 0.38 -13.62
N LEU A 133 -9.63 -0.04 -14.87
CA LEU A 133 -9.56 -1.45 -15.27
C LEU A 133 -8.09 -1.86 -15.43
N ASP A 134 -7.49 -2.38 -14.37
CA ASP A 134 -6.09 -2.84 -14.36
C ASP A 134 -5.97 -4.17 -13.60
N PRO A 135 -5.09 -5.09 -14.02
CA PRO A 135 -4.84 -6.35 -13.30
C PRO A 135 -4.32 -6.14 -11.86
N TYR A 136 -3.97 -4.93 -11.50
CA TYR A 136 -3.64 -4.53 -10.14
C TYR A 136 -4.76 -4.89 -9.14
N PHE A 137 -6.03 -4.71 -9.51
CA PHE A 137 -7.19 -4.86 -8.62
C PHE A 137 -7.70 -6.31 -8.53
N THR A 138 -8.53 -6.60 -7.52
CA THR A 138 -8.89 -7.97 -7.11
C THR A 138 -9.84 -8.68 -8.08
N SER A 139 -10.78 -7.96 -8.72
CA SER A 139 -11.91 -8.54 -9.46
C SER A 139 -11.53 -9.55 -10.54
N THR A 140 -10.61 -9.16 -11.43
CA THR A 140 -10.18 -10.02 -12.55
C THR A 140 -9.38 -11.23 -12.09
N LYS A 141 -8.69 -11.14 -10.95
CA LYS A 141 -7.98 -12.25 -10.32
C LYS A 141 -8.93 -13.29 -9.75
N LEU A 142 -10.01 -12.85 -9.05
CA LEU A 142 -11.07 -13.74 -8.57
C LEU A 142 -11.73 -14.46 -9.74
N ALA A 143 -12.14 -13.71 -10.78
CA ALA A 143 -12.73 -14.27 -11.98
C ALA A 143 -11.81 -15.32 -12.63
N TRP A 144 -10.52 -15.02 -12.75
CA TRP A 144 -9.53 -15.90 -13.32
C TRP A 144 -9.40 -17.23 -12.54
N ILE A 145 -9.36 -17.17 -11.19
CA ILE A 145 -9.29 -18.38 -10.34
C ILE A 145 -10.56 -19.22 -10.54
N LEU A 146 -11.74 -18.60 -10.51
CA LEU A 146 -13.02 -19.27 -10.70
C LEU A 146 -13.13 -19.96 -12.06
N ASP A 147 -12.51 -19.42 -13.10
CA ASP A 147 -12.52 -19.98 -14.46
C ASP A 147 -11.48 -21.10 -14.66
N ARG A 148 -10.43 -21.12 -13.85
CA ARG A 148 -9.27 -22.03 -14.06
C ARG A 148 -9.20 -23.20 -13.10
N VAL A 149 -9.84 -23.09 -11.95
CA VAL A 149 -9.89 -24.20 -10.99
C VAL A 149 -11.14 -25.04 -11.26
N ASP A 150 -10.95 -26.32 -11.53
CA ASP A 150 -12.03 -27.25 -11.88
C ASP A 150 -13.14 -27.24 -10.83
N GLY A 151 -14.38 -27.03 -11.29
CA GLY A 151 -15.58 -27.00 -10.44
C GLY A 151 -15.71 -25.76 -9.55
N ALA A 152 -14.77 -24.80 -9.60
CA ALA A 152 -14.80 -23.61 -8.72
C ALA A 152 -16.05 -22.75 -8.95
N ARG A 153 -16.50 -22.56 -10.21
CA ARG A 153 -17.73 -21.82 -10.53
C ARG A 153 -18.97 -22.45 -9.88
N ASP A 154 -19.12 -23.77 -10.00
CA ASP A 154 -20.27 -24.49 -9.42
C ASP A 154 -20.26 -24.42 -7.90
N ARG A 155 -19.10 -24.60 -7.28
CA ARG A 155 -18.90 -24.48 -5.84
C ARG A 155 -19.15 -23.05 -5.34
N ALA A 156 -18.72 -22.06 -6.10
CA ALA A 156 -19.00 -20.67 -5.81
C ALA A 156 -20.50 -20.39 -5.87
N ALA A 157 -21.21 -20.87 -6.90
CA ALA A 157 -22.65 -20.75 -7.02
C ALA A 157 -23.41 -21.46 -5.89
N ALA A 158 -22.87 -22.57 -5.38
CA ALA A 158 -23.41 -23.31 -4.23
C ALA A 158 -23.13 -22.64 -2.87
N GLY A 159 -22.31 -21.55 -2.82
CA GLY A 159 -21.95 -20.87 -1.58
C GLY A 159 -20.88 -21.59 -0.74
N GLU A 160 -20.16 -22.53 -1.35
CA GLU A 160 -19.14 -23.34 -0.68
C GLU A 160 -17.77 -22.61 -0.57
N LEU A 161 -17.60 -21.52 -1.31
CA LEU A 161 -16.37 -20.75 -1.35
C LEU A 161 -16.51 -19.39 -0.67
N CYS A 162 -15.45 -18.95 -0.03
CA CYS A 162 -15.23 -17.57 0.43
C CYS A 162 -14.20 -16.87 -0.46
N PHE A 163 -14.46 -15.61 -0.76
CA PHE A 163 -13.56 -14.74 -1.50
C PHE A 163 -13.10 -13.59 -0.62
N GLY A 164 -11.94 -13.05 -0.88
CA GLY A 164 -11.51 -11.83 -0.22
C GLY A 164 -10.08 -11.43 -0.55
N THR A 165 -9.67 -10.38 0.10
CA THR A 165 -8.30 -9.93 0.23
C THR A 165 -7.64 -10.61 1.44
N VAL A 166 -6.36 -10.36 1.68
CA VAL A 166 -5.59 -11.07 2.71
C VAL A 166 -6.17 -10.87 4.11
N ASP A 167 -6.67 -9.67 4.42
CA ASP A 167 -7.35 -9.38 5.71
C ASP A 167 -8.52 -10.33 5.97
N SER A 168 -9.42 -10.51 4.98
CA SER A 168 -10.57 -11.40 5.11
C SER A 168 -10.16 -12.85 5.39
N PHE A 169 -9.14 -13.33 4.67
CA PHE A 169 -8.59 -14.66 4.87
C PHE A 169 -7.98 -14.81 6.28
N LEU A 170 -7.19 -13.83 6.73
CA LEU A 170 -6.59 -13.85 8.05
C LEU A 170 -7.63 -13.77 9.17
N ILE A 171 -8.63 -12.88 9.06
CA ILE A 171 -9.70 -12.77 10.04
C ILE A 171 -10.50 -14.09 10.12
N TRP A 172 -10.84 -14.66 8.95
CA TRP A 172 -11.54 -15.94 8.90
C TRP A 172 -10.75 -17.03 9.62
N ARG A 173 -9.45 -17.16 9.37
CA ARG A 173 -8.55 -18.14 10.02
C ARG A 173 -8.37 -17.83 11.50
N LEU A 174 -8.11 -16.58 11.89
CA LEU A 174 -7.93 -16.17 13.28
C LEU A 174 -9.17 -16.43 14.13
N THR A 175 -10.35 -16.28 13.56
CA THR A 175 -11.62 -16.52 14.27
C THR A 175 -12.13 -17.95 14.19
N GLY A 176 -11.36 -18.88 13.61
CA GLY A 176 -11.79 -20.27 13.44
C GLY A 176 -13.01 -20.44 12.54
N GLY A 177 -13.09 -19.64 11.47
CA GLY A 177 -14.18 -19.66 10.48
C GLY A 177 -15.48 -18.95 10.90
N ARG A 178 -15.48 -18.27 12.06
CA ARG A 178 -16.69 -17.61 12.58
C ARG A 178 -17.01 -16.29 11.90
N MET A 179 -16.00 -15.58 11.39
CA MET A 179 -16.16 -14.27 10.78
C MET A 179 -15.61 -14.25 9.35
N HIS A 180 -16.45 -13.85 8.41
CA HIS A 180 -16.05 -13.57 7.03
C HIS A 180 -16.34 -12.10 6.75
N VAL A 181 -15.38 -11.26 7.06
CA VAL A 181 -15.49 -9.80 7.04
C VAL A 181 -14.25 -9.16 6.43
N THR A 182 -14.39 -7.94 5.98
CA THR A 182 -13.31 -7.04 5.51
C THR A 182 -13.62 -5.63 5.97
N ASP A 183 -12.68 -4.70 5.82
CA ASP A 183 -12.93 -3.29 6.03
C ASP A 183 -13.22 -2.53 4.73
N ALA A 184 -13.74 -1.31 4.85
CA ALA A 184 -14.09 -0.48 3.70
C ALA A 184 -12.87 -0.12 2.83
N THR A 185 -11.67 0.00 3.41
CA THR A 185 -10.46 0.34 2.64
C THR A 185 -10.00 -0.80 1.75
N ASN A 186 -9.99 -2.04 2.24
CA ASN A 186 -9.69 -3.23 1.44
C ASN A 186 -10.80 -3.48 0.40
N ALA A 187 -12.07 -3.38 0.77
CA ALA A 187 -13.20 -3.54 -0.14
C ALA A 187 -13.09 -2.56 -1.33
N SER A 188 -12.74 -1.30 -1.08
CA SER A 188 -12.60 -0.27 -2.11
C SER A 188 -11.51 -0.56 -3.15
N ARG A 189 -10.62 -1.55 -2.91
CA ARG A 189 -9.54 -1.93 -3.83
C ARG A 189 -9.87 -3.11 -4.74
N THR A 190 -11.12 -3.56 -4.71
CA THR A 190 -11.48 -4.82 -5.39
C THR A 190 -11.98 -4.66 -6.82
N ASN A 191 -12.39 -3.47 -7.26
CA ASN A 191 -13.24 -3.21 -8.44
C ASN A 191 -14.64 -3.85 -8.36
N LEU A 192 -15.07 -4.26 -7.16
CA LEU A 192 -16.40 -4.86 -6.93
C LEU A 192 -17.27 -4.03 -5.99
N TYR A 193 -16.67 -3.02 -5.34
CA TYR A 193 -17.27 -2.20 -4.29
C TYR A 193 -17.58 -0.80 -4.80
N ASN A 194 -18.82 -0.37 -4.65
CA ASN A 194 -19.27 0.99 -4.97
C ASN A 194 -18.91 1.91 -3.79
N ILE A 195 -17.92 2.77 -4.00
CA ILE A 195 -17.44 3.67 -2.94
C ILE A 195 -18.45 4.76 -2.55
N HIS A 196 -19.44 5.02 -3.38
CA HIS A 196 -20.49 6.01 -3.12
C HIS A 196 -21.66 5.42 -2.34
N GLU A 197 -22.01 4.15 -2.60
CA GLU A 197 -23.08 3.43 -1.92
C GLU A 197 -22.60 2.67 -0.68
N ASN A 198 -21.28 2.49 -0.55
CA ASN A 198 -20.64 1.73 0.53
C ASN A 198 -21.12 0.27 0.62
N ASP A 199 -21.31 -0.37 -0.55
CA ASP A 199 -21.67 -1.79 -0.66
C ASP A 199 -21.06 -2.43 -1.92
N TRP A 200 -21.07 -3.76 -1.97
CA TRP A 200 -20.78 -4.50 -3.18
C TRP A 200 -21.82 -4.13 -4.28
N ASP A 201 -21.35 -3.90 -5.50
CA ASP A 201 -22.19 -3.40 -6.59
C ASP A 201 -22.57 -4.52 -7.55
N ASP A 202 -23.86 -4.75 -7.75
CA ASP A 202 -24.35 -5.87 -8.57
C ASP A 202 -23.95 -5.75 -10.04
N ASP A 203 -23.88 -4.55 -10.63
CA ASP A 203 -23.42 -4.38 -12.02
C ASP A 203 -21.93 -4.75 -12.15
N LEU A 204 -21.11 -4.42 -11.14
CA LEU A 204 -19.70 -4.82 -11.11
C LEU A 204 -19.53 -6.32 -10.89
N LEU A 205 -20.34 -6.90 -10.00
CA LEU A 205 -20.33 -8.33 -9.74
C LEU A 205 -20.71 -9.13 -10.98
N ASP A 206 -21.73 -8.69 -11.70
CA ASP A 206 -22.15 -9.30 -12.97
C ASP A 206 -21.10 -9.13 -14.05
N LEU A 207 -20.50 -7.94 -14.18
CA LEU A 207 -19.43 -7.66 -15.15
C LEU A 207 -18.24 -8.59 -15.00
N PHE A 208 -17.79 -8.82 -13.77
CA PHE A 208 -16.66 -9.69 -13.48
C PHE A 208 -17.04 -11.15 -13.21
N GLY A 209 -18.33 -11.46 -13.13
CA GLY A 209 -18.86 -12.80 -12.85
C GLY A 209 -18.46 -13.31 -11.46
N VAL A 210 -18.50 -12.46 -10.45
CA VAL A 210 -18.16 -12.79 -9.05
C VAL A 210 -19.44 -12.89 -8.22
N PRO A 211 -19.79 -14.06 -7.65
CA PRO A 211 -20.99 -14.22 -6.85
C PRO A 211 -20.94 -13.44 -5.53
N ARG A 212 -21.95 -12.60 -5.26
CA ARG A 212 -22.04 -11.75 -4.03
C ARG A 212 -21.91 -12.55 -2.72
N HIS A 213 -22.54 -13.72 -2.64
CA HIS A 213 -22.55 -14.52 -1.41
C HIS A 213 -21.19 -15.14 -1.01
N GLY A 214 -20.23 -15.11 -1.92
CA GLY A 214 -18.84 -15.48 -1.65
C GLY A 214 -18.01 -14.34 -1.06
N LEU A 215 -18.50 -13.09 -1.09
CA LEU A 215 -17.80 -11.91 -0.61
C LEU A 215 -18.01 -11.68 0.89
N PRO A 216 -17.04 -11.04 1.60
CA PRO A 216 -17.13 -10.74 3.02
C PRO A 216 -18.12 -9.61 3.30
N THR A 217 -18.60 -9.53 4.54
CA THR A 217 -19.31 -8.35 5.02
C THR A 217 -18.31 -7.21 5.22
N VAL A 218 -18.65 -6.01 4.71
CA VAL A 218 -17.77 -4.84 4.80
C VAL A 218 -18.08 -4.04 6.05
N MET A 219 -17.06 -3.87 6.89
CA MET A 219 -17.14 -3.17 8.18
C MET A 219 -16.39 -1.82 8.13
N ASP A 220 -16.58 -0.99 9.15
CA ASP A 220 -15.74 0.17 9.39
C ASP A 220 -14.33 -0.26 9.77
N CYS A 221 -13.32 0.62 9.57
CA CYS A 221 -11.93 0.30 9.86
C CYS A 221 -11.66 0.06 11.36
N ALA A 222 -12.42 0.70 12.24
CA ALA A 222 -12.46 0.43 13.68
C ALA A 222 -13.82 -0.21 14.01
N ALA A 223 -13.85 -1.52 14.25
CA ALA A 223 -15.06 -2.31 14.48
C ALA A 223 -14.74 -3.62 15.21
N GLU A 224 -15.76 -4.37 15.63
CA GLU A 224 -15.60 -5.71 16.23
C GLU A 224 -15.52 -6.78 15.11
N PHE A 225 -14.31 -7.03 14.59
CA PHE A 225 -14.07 -8.02 13.52
C PHE A 225 -14.13 -9.47 13.99
N GLY A 226 -14.26 -9.67 15.29
CA GLY A 226 -14.36 -10.98 15.92
C GLY A 226 -13.30 -11.20 17.00
N ILE A 227 -13.34 -12.39 17.59
CA ILE A 227 -12.41 -12.81 18.65
C ILE A 227 -11.59 -13.98 18.11
N CYS A 228 -10.28 -13.93 18.26
CA CYS A 228 -9.38 -15.01 17.87
C CYS A 228 -9.77 -16.32 18.57
N ASP A 229 -9.55 -17.44 17.90
CA ASP A 229 -9.66 -18.75 18.51
C ASP A 229 -8.63 -18.85 19.65
N GLU A 230 -9.11 -19.17 20.86
CA GLU A 230 -8.27 -19.20 22.07
C GLU A 230 -7.10 -20.18 21.93
N THR A 231 -7.26 -21.23 21.15
CA THR A 231 -6.22 -22.24 20.91
C THR A 231 -4.99 -21.71 20.16
N LEU A 232 -5.12 -20.56 19.51
CA LEU A 232 -4.01 -19.94 18.76
C LEU A 232 -3.00 -19.25 19.68
N PHE A 233 -3.50 -18.62 20.75
CA PHE A 233 -2.71 -17.72 21.61
C PHE A 233 -2.90 -17.98 23.11
N ASP A 234 -3.60 -19.03 23.51
CA ASP A 234 -4.06 -19.29 24.89
C ASP A 234 -4.77 -18.05 25.49
N ALA A 235 -5.49 -17.29 24.64
CA ALA A 235 -6.23 -16.09 25.01
C ALA A 235 -7.26 -15.73 23.94
N ALA A 236 -8.40 -15.19 24.39
CA ALA A 236 -9.47 -14.64 23.55
C ALA A 236 -9.13 -13.20 23.17
N LEU A 237 -8.32 -12.98 22.12
CA LEU A 237 -7.90 -11.65 21.68
C LEU A 237 -8.89 -11.09 20.67
N PRO A 238 -9.52 -9.91 20.90
CA PRO A 238 -10.42 -9.30 19.95
C PRO A 238 -9.64 -8.63 18.82
N ILE A 239 -10.17 -8.76 17.59
CA ILE A 239 -9.68 -8.04 16.40
C ILE A 239 -10.55 -6.78 16.26
N ARG A 240 -9.94 -5.59 16.34
CA ARG A 240 -10.68 -4.32 16.47
C ARG A 240 -10.28 -3.23 15.48
N GLY A 241 -9.24 -3.43 14.71
CA GLY A 241 -8.80 -2.49 13.70
C GLY A 241 -8.37 -3.20 12.44
N VAL A 242 -8.86 -2.78 11.27
CA VAL A 242 -8.45 -3.34 9.98
C VAL A 242 -8.37 -2.21 8.95
N ALA A 243 -7.27 -2.16 8.21
CA ALA A 243 -7.14 -1.29 7.05
C ALA A 243 -6.07 -1.81 6.07
N GLY A 244 -6.22 -1.53 4.80
CA GLY A 244 -5.17 -1.73 3.81
C GLY A 244 -3.91 -0.95 4.16
N ASP A 245 -2.74 -1.46 3.76
CA ASP A 245 -1.43 -0.96 4.18
C ASP A 245 -1.22 0.55 3.97
N GLN A 246 -1.63 1.08 2.83
CA GLN A 246 -1.44 2.49 2.51
C GLN A 246 -2.40 3.39 3.30
N GLN A 247 -3.63 2.93 3.53
CA GLN A 247 -4.61 3.62 4.36
C GLN A 247 -4.20 3.58 5.84
N ALA A 248 -3.77 2.42 6.33
CA ALA A 248 -3.22 2.30 7.68
C ALA A 248 -2.02 3.25 7.87
N ALA A 249 -1.11 3.34 6.91
CA ALA A 249 0.01 4.28 6.96
C ALA A 249 -0.47 5.75 7.03
N ALA A 250 -1.52 6.12 6.28
CA ALA A 250 -2.09 7.46 6.37
C ALA A 250 -2.69 7.76 7.75
N ILE A 251 -3.33 6.77 8.38
CA ILE A 251 -3.83 6.85 9.76
C ILE A 251 -2.66 6.99 10.75
N GLY A 252 -1.63 6.16 10.64
CA GLY A 252 -0.44 6.23 11.49
C GLY A 252 0.36 7.52 11.34
N GLN A 253 0.28 8.15 10.17
CA GLN A 253 0.81 9.49 9.90
C GLN A 253 -0.11 10.62 10.39
N GLY A 254 -1.31 10.31 10.92
CA GLY A 254 -2.27 11.32 11.35
C GLY A 254 -2.81 12.19 10.22
N CYS A 255 -2.99 11.63 9.03
CA CYS A 255 -3.53 12.33 7.85
C CYS A 255 -5.05 12.38 7.88
N PHE A 256 -5.65 13.02 8.90
CA PHE A 256 -7.08 13.03 9.13
C PHE A 256 -7.83 14.23 8.56
N THR A 257 -7.13 15.26 8.12
CA THR A 257 -7.73 16.46 7.55
C THR A 257 -7.59 16.51 6.03
N PRO A 258 -8.56 17.09 5.29
CA PRO A 258 -8.42 17.29 3.85
C PRO A 258 -7.13 18.01 3.48
N GLY A 259 -6.43 17.52 2.48
CA GLY A 259 -5.11 18.01 2.05
C GLY A 259 -3.92 17.42 2.83
N ALA A 260 -4.17 16.69 3.94
CA ALA A 260 -3.10 15.94 4.61
C ALA A 260 -2.66 14.76 3.73
N LEU A 261 -1.35 14.65 3.55
CA LEU A 261 -0.75 13.70 2.62
C LEU A 261 0.36 12.89 3.28
N LYS A 262 0.36 11.58 3.01
CA LYS A 262 1.49 10.70 3.28
C LYS A 262 2.09 10.16 1.98
N SER A 263 3.40 9.92 1.99
CA SER A 263 4.12 9.29 0.89
C SER A 263 5.08 8.23 1.43
N THR A 264 4.83 6.97 1.11
CA THR A 264 5.63 5.83 1.58
C THR A 264 6.65 5.46 0.51
N TYR A 265 7.94 5.49 0.85
CA TYR A 265 9.06 5.17 -0.03
C TYR A 265 9.66 3.81 0.33
N GLY A 266 9.03 2.75 -0.17
CA GLY A 266 9.50 1.36 -0.09
C GLY A 266 10.07 0.87 -1.42
N THR A 267 9.79 -0.36 -1.80
CA THR A 267 10.13 -0.93 -3.14
C THR A 267 9.55 -0.06 -4.27
N GLY A 268 8.27 0.32 -4.14
CA GLY A 268 7.60 1.39 -4.87
C GLY A 268 7.39 2.61 -3.98
N CYS A 269 6.71 3.64 -4.50
CA CYS A 269 6.24 4.77 -3.70
C CYS A 269 4.73 4.90 -3.86
N PHE A 270 4.04 5.11 -2.74
CA PHE A 270 2.59 5.23 -2.69
C PHE A 270 2.18 6.49 -1.94
N VAL A 271 1.53 7.38 -2.66
CA VAL A 271 1.00 8.64 -2.13
C VAL A 271 -0.48 8.48 -1.82
N ILE A 272 -0.90 8.86 -0.63
CA ILE A 272 -2.30 8.97 -0.23
C ILE A 272 -2.55 10.40 0.26
N ILE A 273 -3.52 11.09 -0.33
CA ILE A 273 -3.97 12.39 0.12
C ILE A 273 -5.44 12.34 0.52
N ASN A 274 -5.75 12.78 1.73
CA ASN A 274 -7.11 12.85 2.26
C ASN A 274 -7.90 13.93 1.51
N THR A 275 -9.08 13.58 0.98
CA THR A 275 -9.99 14.50 0.28
C THR A 275 -11.25 14.83 1.10
N GLY A 276 -11.34 14.33 2.33
CA GLY A 276 -12.51 14.52 3.19
C GLY A 276 -13.69 13.66 2.77
N GLU A 277 -14.88 14.21 2.84
CA GLU A 277 -16.13 13.52 2.51
C GLU A 277 -16.44 13.52 1.00
N GLU A 278 -15.57 14.08 0.17
CA GLU A 278 -15.74 14.16 -1.27
C GLU A 278 -14.91 13.11 -1.99
N ALA A 279 -15.58 12.25 -2.77
CA ALA A 279 -14.93 11.33 -3.70
C ALA A 279 -14.51 12.10 -4.98
N VAL A 280 -13.32 12.66 -4.96
CA VAL A 280 -12.79 13.46 -6.07
C VAL A 280 -12.48 12.57 -7.27
N ALA A 281 -13.18 12.76 -8.38
CA ALA A 281 -12.86 12.10 -9.65
C ALA A 281 -11.63 12.76 -10.28
N SER A 282 -10.49 12.06 -10.25
CA SER A 282 -9.25 12.58 -10.84
C SER A 282 -9.34 12.71 -12.36
N LYS A 283 -8.94 13.87 -12.88
CA LYS A 283 -8.74 14.12 -14.32
C LYS A 283 -7.32 13.79 -14.78
N ASN A 284 -6.45 13.45 -13.83
CA ASN A 284 -5.03 13.21 -14.05
C ASN A 284 -4.64 11.74 -13.77
N ARG A 285 -5.62 10.82 -13.86
CA ARG A 285 -5.44 9.36 -13.72
C ARG A 285 -4.90 8.92 -12.34
N LEU A 286 -5.17 9.70 -11.29
CA LEU A 286 -5.02 9.23 -9.91
C LEU A 286 -6.23 8.36 -9.54
N LEU A 287 -6.06 7.50 -8.54
CA LEU A 287 -7.12 6.61 -8.10
C LEU A 287 -7.91 7.27 -6.97
N THR A 288 -9.23 7.26 -7.05
CA THR A 288 -10.08 7.60 -5.91
C THR A 288 -10.34 6.35 -5.08
N THR A 289 -10.20 6.44 -3.78
CA THR A 289 -10.36 5.30 -2.88
C THR A 289 -10.95 5.75 -1.54
N ILE A 290 -11.35 4.79 -0.71
CA ILE A 290 -11.70 5.07 0.68
C ILE A 290 -10.40 5.21 1.49
N GLY A 291 -10.20 6.36 2.13
CA GLY A 291 -9.11 6.60 3.05
C GLY A 291 -9.32 5.89 4.39
N TYR A 292 -10.52 6.00 4.94
CA TYR A 292 -11.05 5.21 6.06
C TYR A 292 -12.57 5.37 6.16
N ARG A 293 -13.25 4.45 6.84
CA ARG A 293 -14.65 4.57 7.24
C ARG A 293 -14.74 4.33 8.74
N LEU A 294 -15.32 5.29 9.47
CA LEU A 294 -15.46 5.27 10.92
C LEU A 294 -16.84 5.75 11.32
N ASN A 295 -17.53 5.00 12.19
CA ASN A 295 -18.89 5.31 12.64
C ASN A 295 -19.87 5.55 11.47
N GLY A 296 -19.74 4.74 10.40
CA GLY A 296 -20.54 4.84 9.19
C GLY A 296 -20.23 6.04 8.29
N LYS A 297 -19.23 6.86 8.62
CA LYS A 297 -18.79 8.01 7.80
C LYS A 297 -17.57 7.66 6.98
N THR A 298 -17.67 7.81 5.67
CA THR A 298 -16.58 7.59 4.73
C THR A 298 -15.75 8.87 4.56
N THR A 299 -14.44 8.72 4.70
CA THR A 299 -13.44 9.71 4.28
C THR A 299 -12.73 9.16 3.05
N TYR A 300 -12.72 9.94 1.99
CA TYR A 300 -12.09 9.55 0.73
C TYR A 300 -10.64 10.02 0.64
N ALA A 301 -9.92 9.44 -0.29
CA ALA A 301 -8.55 9.81 -0.61
C ALA A 301 -8.28 9.68 -2.11
N LEU A 302 -7.33 10.46 -2.62
CA LEU A 302 -6.68 10.17 -3.89
C LEU A 302 -5.38 9.41 -3.64
N GLU A 303 -5.11 8.45 -4.53
CA GLU A 303 -3.90 7.65 -4.50
C GLU A 303 -3.11 7.79 -5.80
N GLY A 304 -1.79 7.97 -5.66
CA GLY A 304 -0.83 7.83 -6.75
C GLY A 304 0.18 6.75 -6.42
N SER A 305 0.45 5.88 -7.40
CA SER A 305 1.36 4.74 -7.24
C SER A 305 2.53 4.85 -8.21
N ILE A 306 3.76 4.86 -7.68
CA ILE A 306 5.01 4.75 -8.42
C ILE A 306 5.54 3.34 -8.21
N PHE A 307 5.67 2.55 -9.27
CA PHE A 307 6.01 1.13 -9.15
C PHE A 307 7.47 0.88 -8.76
N VAL A 308 8.37 1.79 -9.14
CA VAL A 308 9.81 1.65 -8.90
C VAL A 308 10.33 2.87 -8.14
N SER A 309 10.64 2.67 -6.86
CA SER A 309 11.29 3.63 -5.97
C SER A 309 12.55 2.97 -5.38
N GLY A 310 12.50 2.35 -4.21
CA GLY A 310 13.64 1.60 -3.66
C GLY A 310 14.11 0.44 -4.53
N ALA A 311 13.25 -0.11 -5.38
CA ALA A 311 13.62 -1.15 -6.33
C ALA A 311 14.75 -0.71 -7.29
N ILE A 312 14.86 0.58 -7.63
CA ILE A 312 15.97 1.06 -8.47
C ILE A 312 17.31 0.97 -7.72
N VAL A 313 17.32 1.24 -6.42
CA VAL A 313 18.53 1.11 -5.58
C VAL A 313 18.92 -0.36 -5.44
N GLN A 314 17.93 -1.26 -5.26
CA GLN A 314 18.18 -2.71 -5.25
C GLN A 314 18.76 -3.17 -6.59
N TRP A 315 18.23 -2.70 -7.71
CA TRP A 315 18.74 -3.01 -9.04
C TRP A 315 20.18 -2.52 -9.24
N LEU A 316 20.53 -1.32 -8.76
CA LEU A 316 21.92 -0.83 -8.80
C LEU A 316 22.86 -1.71 -7.98
N ARG A 317 22.40 -2.26 -6.84
CA ARG A 317 23.18 -3.15 -5.98
C ARG A 317 23.28 -4.55 -6.58
N ASP A 318 22.16 -5.17 -6.90
CA ASP A 318 22.07 -6.61 -7.22
C ASP A 318 22.22 -6.91 -8.71
N GLY A 319 21.66 -6.06 -9.57
CA GLY A 319 21.74 -6.18 -11.02
C GLY A 319 23.00 -5.59 -11.62
N MET A 320 23.27 -4.32 -11.30
CA MET A 320 24.38 -3.56 -11.87
C MET A 320 25.70 -3.68 -11.08
N LYS A 321 25.64 -4.07 -9.80
CA LYS A 321 26.80 -4.16 -8.89
C LYS A 321 27.57 -2.85 -8.76
N LEU A 322 26.88 -1.71 -8.81
CA LEU A 322 27.48 -0.37 -8.72
C LEU A 322 27.66 0.09 -7.28
N ILE A 323 26.93 -0.50 -6.32
CA ILE A 323 26.99 -0.23 -4.89
C ILE A 323 26.97 -1.54 -4.09
N GLY A 324 27.52 -1.55 -2.90
CA GLY A 324 27.50 -2.70 -1.98
C GLY A 324 26.27 -2.69 -1.07
N SER A 325 25.75 -1.50 -0.76
CA SER A 325 24.57 -1.31 0.11
C SER A 325 23.78 -0.06 -0.28
N ALA A 326 22.50 -0.01 0.10
CA ALA A 326 21.66 1.18 -0.11
C ALA A 326 22.20 2.41 0.65
N ALA A 327 22.82 2.22 1.82
CA ALA A 327 23.36 3.30 2.63
C ALA A 327 24.49 4.09 1.93
N GLU A 328 25.23 3.46 1.02
CA GLU A 328 26.30 4.14 0.26
C GLU A 328 25.78 5.24 -0.67
N THR A 329 24.50 5.15 -1.09
CA THR A 329 23.92 6.07 -2.06
C THR A 329 23.89 7.51 -1.60
N GLU A 330 23.69 7.76 -0.30
CA GLU A 330 23.68 9.09 0.29
C GLU A 330 25.06 9.76 0.17
N GLY A 331 26.11 9.04 0.57
CA GLY A 331 27.50 9.53 0.48
C GLY A 331 27.89 9.84 -0.95
N ILE A 332 27.54 8.97 -1.89
CA ILE A 332 27.81 9.16 -3.32
C ILE A 332 27.09 10.40 -3.84
N ALA A 333 25.79 10.51 -3.62
CA ALA A 333 24.98 11.62 -4.13
C ALA A 333 25.40 12.97 -3.56
N SER A 334 25.79 13.03 -2.28
CA SER A 334 26.19 14.25 -1.60
C SER A 334 27.54 14.84 -2.08
N THR A 335 28.41 14.01 -2.66
CA THR A 335 29.71 14.46 -3.18
C THR A 335 29.66 15.05 -4.58
N MET A 336 28.52 14.95 -5.26
CA MET A 336 28.34 15.40 -6.65
C MET A 336 27.69 16.77 -6.72
N ASP A 337 28.12 17.61 -7.67
CA ASP A 337 27.60 18.98 -7.86
C ASP A 337 26.24 19.06 -8.60
N GLY A 338 25.73 17.92 -9.08
CA GLY A 338 24.41 17.83 -9.70
C GLY A 338 24.29 18.42 -11.12
N LYS A 339 25.40 18.67 -11.78
CA LYS A 339 25.43 19.32 -13.10
C LYS A 339 25.57 18.37 -14.28
N ASN A 340 25.51 17.06 -14.04
CA ASN A 340 25.87 16.05 -15.05
C ASN A 340 24.83 15.86 -16.15
N GLY A 341 23.60 16.33 -15.97
CA GLY A 341 22.52 16.19 -16.98
C GLY A 341 22.11 14.75 -17.28
N VAL A 342 22.45 13.79 -16.39
CA VAL A 342 22.05 12.37 -16.51
C VAL A 342 20.70 12.18 -15.85
N TYR A 343 19.74 11.65 -16.59
CA TYR A 343 18.40 11.32 -16.11
C TYR A 343 18.14 9.83 -16.28
N MET A 344 17.64 9.19 -15.24
CA MET A 344 17.22 7.78 -15.26
C MET A 344 15.71 7.68 -15.10
N VAL A 345 15.04 7.12 -16.10
CA VAL A 345 13.62 6.75 -16.00
C VAL A 345 13.54 5.29 -15.57
N PRO A 346 13.12 4.99 -14.31
CA PRO A 346 13.24 3.65 -13.74
C PRO A 346 12.03 2.76 -14.08
N ALA A 347 11.61 2.68 -15.34
CA ALA A 347 10.46 1.90 -15.78
C ALA A 347 10.79 0.39 -15.87
N LEU A 348 11.30 -0.22 -14.80
CA LEU A 348 11.71 -1.64 -14.77
C LEU A 348 10.50 -2.58 -15.00
N THR A 349 9.32 -2.18 -14.56
CA THR A 349 8.04 -2.91 -14.69
C THR A 349 6.94 -2.04 -15.31
N GLY A 350 7.32 -1.11 -16.19
CA GLY A 350 6.44 -0.06 -16.69
C GLY A 350 6.37 1.13 -15.74
N LEU A 351 5.48 2.08 -16.04
CA LEU A 351 5.23 3.28 -15.26
C LEU A 351 3.82 3.25 -14.68
N GLY A 352 3.69 3.62 -13.40
CA GLY A 352 2.43 3.82 -12.70
C GLY A 352 1.83 5.20 -12.95
N ALA A 353 1.10 5.71 -11.96
CA ALA A 353 0.47 7.03 -12.03
C ALA A 353 1.51 8.15 -12.20
N PRO A 354 1.20 9.22 -12.92
CA PRO A 354 -0.03 9.46 -13.69
C PRO A 354 0.01 8.86 -15.11
N HIS A 355 1.12 8.26 -15.51
CA HIS A 355 1.38 7.85 -16.91
C HIS A 355 0.66 6.55 -17.30
N TRP A 356 0.59 5.55 -16.41
CA TRP A 356 0.00 4.23 -16.64
C TRP A 356 0.47 3.59 -17.95
N ALA A 357 1.80 3.53 -18.14
CA ALA A 357 2.44 3.00 -19.32
C ALA A 357 3.10 1.63 -19.03
N PRO A 358 2.37 0.50 -19.16
CA PRO A 358 2.86 -0.83 -18.79
C PRO A 358 3.97 -1.34 -19.71
N HIS A 359 4.04 -0.82 -20.93
CA HIS A 359 5.05 -1.20 -21.94
C HIS A 359 6.32 -0.36 -21.87
N ALA A 360 6.32 0.77 -21.13
CA ALA A 360 7.52 1.56 -20.93
C ALA A 360 8.64 0.72 -20.29
N ARG A 361 9.87 0.97 -20.69
CA ARG A 361 11.06 0.31 -20.10
C ARG A 361 12.04 1.35 -19.61
N GLY A 362 12.85 0.93 -18.62
CA GLY A 362 13.88 1.80 -18.02
C GLY A 362 14.84 2.35 -19.07
N ALA A 363 15.18 3.63 -18.95
CA ALA A 363 16.07 4.32 -19.87
C ALA A 363 16.96 5.32 -19.11
N VAL A 364 18.16 5.55 -19.66
CA VAL A 364 19.09 6.56 -19.14
C VAL A 364 19.43 7.53 -20.27
N TYR A 365 19.30 8.82 -19.98
CA TYR A 365 19.56 9.91 -20.94
C TYR A 365 20.66 10.83 -20.43
N GLY A 366 21.30 11.56 -21.32
CA GLY A 366 22.33 12.54 -20.97
C GLY A 366 23.71 11.97 -20.70
N ILE A 367 23.98 10.72 -21.05
CA ILE A 367 25.28 10.07 -20.88
C ILE A 367 26.31 10.79 -21.78
N THR A 368 27.46 11.12 -21.19
CA THR A 368 28.62 11.67 -21.87
C THR A 368 29.84 10.79 -21.65
N ARG A 369 30.99 11.16 -22.18
CA ARG A 369 32.22 10.35 -22.10
C ARG A 369 32.79 10.26 -20.67
N ASP A 370 32.47 11.23 -19.83
CA ASP A 370 32.90 11.34 -18.43
C ASP A 370 31.84 10.83 -17.43
N THR A 371 30.69 10.35 -17.91
CA THR A 371 29.67 9.73 -17.05
C THR A 371 30.22 8.45 -16.41
N GLY A 372 30.15 8.37 -15.10
CA GLY A 372 30.64 7.24 -14.30
C GLY A 372 29.56 6.61 -13.40
N PRO A 373 29.93 5.59 -12.60
CA PRO A 373 28.99 4.90 -11.70
C PRO A 373 28.22 5.82 -10.74
N ALA A 374 28.89 6.86 -10.23
CA ALA A 374 28.28 7.80 -9.30
C ALA A 374 27.12 8.58 -9.93
N ASP A 375 27.21 8.89 -11.23
CA ASP A 375 26.12 9.54 -11.98
C ASP A 375 24.87 8.69 -12.07
N PHE A 376 25.03 7.36 -12.27
CA PHE A 376 23.92 6.42 -12.27
C PHE A 376 23.26 6.33 -10.89
N VAL A 377 24.05 6.26 -9.81
CA VAL A 377 23.54 6.20 -8.45
C VAL A 377 22.73 7.45 -8.12
N ARG A 378 23.27 8.62 -8.45
CA ARG A 378 22.59 9.90 -8.22
C ARG A 378 21.33 10.02 -9.05
N ALA A 379 21.39 9.74 -10.36
CA ALA A 379 20.22 9.80 -11.25
C ALA A 379 19.11 8.85 -10.80
N ALA A 380 19.45 7.68 -10.23
CA ALA A 380 18.49 6.78 -9.65
C ALA A 380 17.77 7.37 -8.42
N LEU A 381 18.50 8.01 -7.50
CA LEU A 381 17.88 8.70 -6.35
C LEU A 381 17.03 9.90 -6.81
N GLU A 382 17.56 10.71 -7.71
CA GLU A 382 16.84 11.87 -8.26
C GLU A 382 15.54 11.47 -8.94
N SER A 383 15.52 10.31 -9.64
CA SER A 383 14.34 9.79 -10.31
C SER A 383 13.14 9.56 -9.38
N VAL A 384 13.41 9.24 -8.11
CA VAL A 384 12.36 9.06 -7.09
C VAL A 384 11.67 10.39 -6.80
N ALA A 385 12.44 11.47 -6.64
CA ALA A 385 11.91 12.81 -6.42
C ALA A 385 11.16 13.35 -7.66
N TYR A 386 11.69 13.10 -8.85
CA TYR A 386 11.03 13.54 -10.08
C TYR A 386 9.69 12.82 -10.32
N GLN A 387 9.63 11.50 -10.15
CA GLN A 387 8.37 10.77 -10.25
C GLN A 387 7.35 11.26 -9.21
N THR A 388 7.82 11.56 -7.98
CA THR A 388 6.96 12.15 -6.95
C THR A 388 6.44 13.52 -7.39
N ASN A 389 7.27 14.36 -8.02
CA ASN A 389 6.83 15.64 -8.57
C ASN A 389 5.78 15.49 -9.68
N ASP A 390 5.87 14.45 -10.51
CA ASP A 390 4.84 14.15 -11.52
C ASP A 390 3.48 13.87 -10.84
N LEU A 391 3.48 13.07 -9.75
CA LEU A 391 2.26 12.84 -8.95
C LEU A 391 1.72 14.11 -8.31
N PHE A 392 2.59 14.94 -7.74
CA PHE A 392 2.15 16.20 -7.10
C PHE A 392 1.61 17.20 -8.11
N THR A 393 2.18 17.22 -9.32
CA THR A 393 1.64 17.99 -10.44
C THR A 393 0.23 17.52 -10.82
N ALA A 394 0.01 16.20 -10.84
CA ALA A 394 -1.31 15.61 -11.10
C ALA A 394 -2.31 15.95 -9.98
N ILE A 395 -1.93 15.84 -8.71
CA ILE A 395 -2.74 16.21 -7.54
C ILE A 395 -3.15 17.68 -7.59
N ALA A 396 -2.20 18.57 -7.88
CA ALA A 396 -2.47 20.00 -8.04
C ALA A 396 -3.40 20.30 -9.22
N GLY A 397 -3.25 19.53 -10.32
CA GLY A 397 -4.13 19.60 -11.50
C GLY A 397 -5.57 19.17 -11.18
N ASP A 398 -5.79 18.33 -10.18
CA ASP A 398 -7.12 17.97 -9.65
C ASP A 398 -7.66 18.97 -8.60
N GLY A 399 -6.92 20.06 -8.35
CA GLY A 399 -7.34 21.16 -7.48
C GLY A 399 -7.16 20.91 -5.98
N ILE A 400 -6.40 19.89 -5.59
CA ILE A 400 -6.19 19.54 -4.18
C ILE A 400 -4.93 20.24 -3.67
N PRO A 401 -5.03 21.11 -2.66
CA PRO A 401 -3.87 21.77 -2.08
C PRO A 401 -3.07 20.80 -1.20
N VAL A 402 -1.76 20.77 -1.39
CA VAL A 402 -0.82 20.06 -0.52
C VAL A 402 0.05 21.07 0.21
N SER A 403 0.14 20.99 1.53
CA SER A 403 0.91 21.94 2.32
C SER A 403 2.19 21.34 2.93
N VAL A 404 2.13 20.06 3.32
CA VAL A 404 3.23 19.31 3.93
C VAL A 404 3.14 17.86 3.47
N VAL A 405 4.28 17.25 3.21
CA VAL A 405 4.40 15.84 2.84
C VAL A 405 4.96 15.06 4.01
N ARG A 406 4.17 14.19 4.60
CA ARG A 406 4.64 13.24 5.60
C ARG A 406 5.18 11.99 4.92
N VAL A 407 6.43 11.64 5.21
CA VAL A 407 7.13 10.53 4.53
C VAL A 407 7.43 9.39 5.49
N ASP A 408 7.41 8.15 4.96
CA ASP A 408 7.85 6.95 5.64
C ASP A 408 8.43 5.92 4.65
N GLY A 409 8.83 4.76 5.17
CA GLY A 409 9.51 3.73 4.39
C GLY A 409 11.03 3.87 4.40
N GLY A 410 11.72 2.77 4.04
CA GLY A 410 13.16 2.64 4.23
C GLY A 410 14.04 3.67 3.49
N MET A 411 13.58 4.21 2.36
CA MET A 411 14.36 5.22 1.63
C MET A 411 14.39 6.58 2.35
N THR A 412 13.49 6.83 3.31
CA THR A 412 13.44 8.10 4.05
C THR A 412 14.60 8.25 5.05
N GLU A 413 15.41 7.20 5.25
CA GLU A 413 16.64 7.26 6.02
C GLU A 413 17.74 8.07 5.33
N ASN A 414 17.67 8.22 4.01
CA ASN A 414 18.58 8.99 3.19
C ASN A 414 18.22 10.48 3.25
N ASP A 415 18.93 11.26 4.06
CA ASP A 415 18.66 12.69 4.27
C ASP A 415 18.91 13.52 3.00
N TRP A 416 19.89 13.13 2.17
CA TRP A 416 20.12 13.77 0.89
C TRP A 416 18.90 13.64 -0.04
N LEU A 417 18.34 12.42 -0.13
CA LEU A 417 17.13 12.19 -0.95
C LEU A 417 15.94 13.00 -0.42
N MET A 418 15.76 13.05 0.91
CA MET A 418 14.63 13.80 1.50
C MET A 418 14.77 15.30 1.26
N GLN A 419 16.01 15.85 1.33
CA GLN A 419 16.25 17.25 0.98
C GLN A 419 16.00 17.50 -0.52
N PHE A 420 16.53 16.63 -1.40
CA PHE A 420 16.31 16.76 -2.84
C PHE A 420 14.83 16.62 -3.22
N LEU A 421 14.10 15.73 -2.55
CA LEU A 421 12.64 15.61 -2.70
C LEU A 421 11.96 16.93 -2.35
N ALA A 422 12.24 17.51 -1.17
CA ALA A 422 11.66 18.78 -0.75
C ALA A 422 11.95 19.90 -1.76
N ASP A 423 13.17 19.93 -2.28
CA ASP A 423 13.61 20.92 -3.27
C ASP A 423 12.85 20.80 -4.59
N ILE A 424 12.68 19.57 -5.12
CA ILE A 424 12.04 19.31 -6.41
C ILE A 424 10.54 19.53 -6.35
N ILE A 425 9.84 19.01 -5.32
CA ILE A 425 8.40 19.22 -5.16
C ILE A 425 8.05 20.61 -4.63
N ASN A 426 9.05 21.38 -4.19
CA ASN A 426 8.91 22.72 -3.59
C ASN A 426 7.93 22.78 -2.40
N LEU A 427 7.94 21.73 -1.56
CA LEU A 427 7.11 21.61 -0.36
C LEU A 427 7.93 21.09 0.82
N PRO A 428 7.59 21.44 2.06
CA PRO A 428 8.19 20.82 3.24
C PRO A 428 7.92 19.31 3.26
N VAL A 429 8.95 18.54 3.65
CA VAL A 429 8.88 17.08 3.84
C VAL A 429 9.17 16.80 5.31
N ASP A 430 8.23 16.17 5.98
CA ASP A 430 8.29 15.82 7.41
C ASP A 430 8.44 14.30 7.59
N ARG A 431 9.48 13.87 8.30
CA ARG A 431 9.72 12.48 8.68
C ARG A 431 9.30 12.24 10.13
N PRO A 432 8.51 11.18 10.44
CA PRO A 432 8.08 10.88 11.81
C PRO A 432 9.16 10.16 12.61
N VAL A 433 9.06 10.25 13.95
CA VAL A 433 9.87 9.45 14.88
C VAL A 433 9.55 7.96 14.74
N VAL A 434 8.26 7.59 14.71
CA VAL A 434 7.84 6.21 14.50
C VAL A 434 7.71 5.97 13.00
N ARG A 435 8.61 5.16 12.46
CA ARG A 435 8.65 4.88 11.01
C ARG A 435 7.76 3.73 10.57
N GLU A 436 7.33 2.89 11.51
CA GLU A 436 6.39 1.77 11.29
C GLU A 436 4.93 2.28 11.28
N THR A 437 4.67 3.27 10.45
CA THR A 437 3.39 4.00 10.41
C THR A 437 2.23 3.13 9.99
N THR A 438 2.46 2.14 9.13
CA THR A 438 1.47 1.16 8.69
C THR A 438 0.92 0.34 9.85
N ALA A 439 1.81 -0.28 10.61
CA ALA A 439 1.43 -1.04 11.80
C ALA A 439 0.83 -0.13 12.90
N LEU A 440 1.41 1.06 13.09
CA LEU A 440 0.88 2.05 14.04
C LEU A 440 -0.58 2.43 13.70
N GLY A 441 -0.90 2.62 12.43
CA GLY A 441 -2.27 2.94 12.01
C GLY A 441 -3.27 1.82 12.34
N ALA A 442 -2.90 0.56 12.12
CA ALA A 442 -3.72 -0.58 12.52
C ALA A 442 -3.89 -0.65 14.06
N ALA A 443 -2.82 -0.38 14.82
CA ALA A 443 -2.90 -0.30 16.28
C ALA A 443 -3.80 0.85 16.75
N MET A 444 -3.74 2.02 16.10
CA MET A 444 -4.58 3.17 16.40
C MET A 444 -6.07 2.86 16.19
N LEU A 445 -6.44 2.18 15.08
CA LEU A 445 -7.81 1.74 14.82
C LEU A 445 -8.29 0.77 15.89
N ALA A 446 -7.47 -0.22 16.26
CA ALA A 446 -7.79 -1.17 17.31
C ALA A 446 -7.93 -0.49 18.69
N LEU A 447 -7.12 0.53 18.97
CA LEU A 447 -7.20 1.32 20.19
C LEU A 447 -8.50 2.14 20.23
N MET A 448 -8.86 2.83 19.14
CA MET A 448 -10.12 3.61 19.05
C MET A 448 -11.35 2.74 19.32
N GLN A 449 -11.41 1.53 18.74
CA GLN A 449 -12.52 0.61 18.99
C GLN A 449 -12.52 0.09 20.43
N SER A 450 -11.36 -0.05 21.06
CA SER A 450 -11.22 -0.51 22.44
C SER A 450 -11.53 0.57 23.47
N ASP A 451 -11.38 1.83 23.09
CA ASP A 451 -11.59 3.01 23.93
C ASP A 451 -12.27 4.13 23.14
N PRO A 452 -13.61 4.20 23.15
CA PRO A 452 -14.37 5.19 22.37
C PRO A 452 -14.14 6.65 22.78
N SER A 453 -13.40 6.91 23.86
CA SER A 453 -13.01 8.27 24.24
C SER A 453 -11.88 8.82 23.38
N ILE A 454 -11.14 7.96 22.68
CA ILE A 454 -10.00 8.37 21.84
C ILE A 454 -10.52 8.87 20.49
N THR A 455 -10.18 10.11 20.17
CA THR A 455 -10.60 10.80 18.94
C THR A 455 -9.48 10.85 17.89
N LEU A 456 -9.83 11.16 16.63
CA LEU A 456 -8.85 11.37 15.57
C LEU A 456 -7.90 12.54 15.88
N GLU A 457 -8.42 13.59 16.53
CA GLU A 457 -7.62 14.75 16.95
C GLU A 457 -6.57 14.37 17.99
N GLU A 458 -6.92 13.52 18.96
CA GLU A 458 -5.96 13.00 19.93
C GLU A 458 -4.90 12.12 19.30
N LEU A 459 -5.28 11.26 18.34
CA LEU A 459 -4.34 10.44 17.58
C LEU A 459 -3.41 11.32 16.71
N ALA A 460 -3.94 12.34 16.06
CA ALA A 460 -3.13 13.29 15.29
C ALA A 460 -2.11 14.04 16.17
N ALA A 461 -2.49 14.38 17.41
CA ALA A 461 -1.61 15.04 18.36
C ALA A 461 -0.46 14.16 18.87
N ARG A 462 -0.57 12.85 18.76
CA ARG A 462 0.50 11.90 19.11
C ARG A 462 1.62 11.83 18.05
N TRP A 463 1.35 12.31 16.83
CA TRP A 463 2.34 12.32 15.78
C TRP A 463 3.54 13.22 16.14
N GLN A 464 4.74 12.67 16.10
CA GLN A 464 5.98 13.39 16.43
C GLN A 464 6.91 13.42 15.23
N ARG A 465 7.44 14.58 14.94
CA ARG A 465 8.41 14.81 13.87
C ARG A 465 9.83 14.54 14.32
N ASP A 466 10.53 13.66 13.60
CA ASP A 466 11.98 13.43 13.73
C ASP A 466 12.77 14.51 12.98
N ALA A 467 12.44 14.72 11.70
CA ALA A 467 13.14 15.67 10.85
C ALA A 467 12.17 16.42 9.92
N ALA A 468 12.54 17.66 9.57
CA ALA A 468 11.86 18.47 8.56
C ALA A 468 12.88 18.94 7.51
N PHE A 469 12.55 18.72 6.24
CA PHE A 469 13.32 19.16 5.10
C PHE A 469 12.55 20.26 4.39
N HIS A 470 13.13 21.45 4.29
CA HIS A 470 12.51 22.59 3.65
C HIS A 470 13.17 22.85 2.29
N PRO A 471 12.42 23.31 1.27
CA PRO A 471 12.97 23.69 -0.02
C PRO A 471 14.10 24.74 0.14
N LYS A 472 15.24 24.48 -0.50
CA LYS A 472 16.42 25.36 -0.47
C LYS A 472 16.97 25.63 -1.86
N MET A 473 16.56 24.81 -2.85
CA MET A 473 17.04 24.94 -4.23
C MET A 473 16.50 26.21 -4.88
N ASP A 474 17.34 26.88 -5.63
CA ASP A 474 16.92 28.00 -6.46
C ASP A 474 15.88 27.57 -7.51
N ALA A 475 14.91 28.42 -7.78
CA ALA A 475 13.79 28.11 -8.68
C ALA A 475 14.28 27.85 -10.11
N GLU A 476 15.26 28.59 -10.62
CA GLU A 476 15.79 28.42 -11.97
C GLU A 476 16.46 27.05 -12.13
N LEU A 477 17.26 26.65 -11.13
CA LEU A 477 17.89 25.33 -11.09
C LEU A 477 16.85 24.22 -11.05
N ARG A 478 15.87 24.32 -10.14
CA ARG A 478 14.78 23.34 -9.99
C ARG A 478 14.00 23.17 -11.31
N ASP A 479 13.60 24.28 -11.91
CA ASP A 479 12.80 24.27 -13.14
C ASP A 479 13.62 23.70 -14.32
N GLY A 480 14.93 23.95 -14.36
CA GLY A 480 15.85 23.32 -15.30
C GLY A 480 15.95 21.81 -15.14
N LEU A 481 16.07 21.32 -13.90
CA LEU A 481 16.13 19.90 -13.58
C LEU A 481 14.81 19.19 -13.93
N VAL A 482 13.68 19.77 -13.54
CA VAL A 482 12.34 19.23 -13.88
C VAL A 482 12.10 19.26 -15.39
N GLY A 483 12.57 20.30 -16.08
CA GLY A 483 12.51 20.37 -17.54
C GLY A 483 13.29 19.24 -18.22
N GLY A 484 14.47 18.92 -17.73
CA GLY A 484 15.28 17.79 -18.20
C GLY A 484 14.60 16.43 -17.96
N TRP A 485 13.99 16.26 -16.77
CA TRP A 485 13.18 15.09 -16.46
C TRP A 485 12.00 14.92 -17.41
N ASN A 486 11.23 15.98 -17.62
CA ASN A 486 10.07 15.96 -18.53
C ASN A 486 10.47 15.57 -19.96
N LEU A 487 11.67 16.00 -20.42
CA LEU A 487 12.19 15.59 -21.71
C LEU A 487 12.56 14.11 -21.75
N ALA A 488 13.17 13.58 -20.68
CA ALA A 488 13.50 12.17 -20.55
C ALA A 488 12.23 11.30 -20.54
N MET A 489 11.21 11.71 -19.76
CA MET A 489 9.90 11.06 -19.72
C MET A 489 9.21 11.05 -21.09
N LYS A 490 9.18 12.20 -21.75
CA LYS A 490 8.61 12.31 -23.11
C LYS A 490 9.28 11.34 -24.09
N ARG A 491 10.61 11.19 -24.03
CA ARG A 491 11.35 10.25 -24.88
C ARG A 491 11.06 8.79 -24.55
N THR A 492 10.86 8.46 -23.27
CA THR A 492 10.53 7.11 -22.82
C THR A 492 9.11 6.69 -23.21
N LEU A 493 8.16 7.65 -23.24
CA LEU A 493 6.75 7.42 -23.56
C LEU A 493 6.44 7.44 -25.07
N ILE A 494 7.39 7.82 -25.92
CA ILE A 494 7.24 7.68 -27.36
C ILE A 494 7.37 6.18 -27.69
N GLU A 495 6.22 5.54 -27.92
CA GLU A 495 6.18 4.21 -28.55
C GLU A 495 6.73 4.33 -29.98
N GLY A 496 7.67 3.43 -30.34
CA GLY A 496 8.23 3.33 -31.66
C GLY A 496 7.22 2.75 -32.67
#